data_964fbda15b196e8d0a35117e1e0631e3
#
_entry.id   964fbda15b196e8d0a35117e1e0631e3
#
_cell.length_a   1.000
_cell.length_b   1.000
_cell.length_c   1.000
_cell.angle_alpha   90.00
_cell.angle_beta   90.00
_cell.angle_gamma   90.00
#
_symmetry.space_group_name_H-M   'P 1'
#
loop_
_entity.id
_entity.type
_entity.pdbx_description
1 polymer ?
#
loop_
_entity_poly.entity_id
_entity_poly.type
_entity_poly.pdbx_seq_one_letter_code
_entity_poly.pdbx_strand_id
1 'polypeptide(L)'
;MAGDVAGTGTFRCTECDHQVSLDDVDGLPVCPNCGGKEFVRASLFSTAQTPLLDFRPATSGGAEEDHWITELREAIELPGQYLGYKGGDGHVVSFPLRREWTRIGRSLAADIRFDDATVSRRHALIVRQPDGLRVLDDRSLNGVFVNGERVEWSTLADGDEIVIGRHHLNFMDVPAVSGMRFSGSARESDA
;
A
#
# COMPACT_ATOMS: atom_id res chain seq x y z
N MET A 1 40.60 7.69 -27.45
CA MET A 1 40.61 6.73 -26.48
C MET A 1 39.42 5.83 -26.76
N ALA A 2 39.41 4.58 -26.45
CA ALA A 2 38.56 3.56 -27.00
C ALA A 2 37.05 3.85 -26.81
N GLY A 3 36.28 3.80 -27.87
CA GLY A 3 34.82 3.84 -27.81
C GLY A 3 34.32 2.54 -27.18
N ASP A 4 33.77 2.63 -25.96
CA ASP A 4 33.05 1.54 -25.37
C ASP A 4 31.84 1.23 -26.25
N VAL A 5 31.84 0.05 -26.83
CA VAL A 5 30.70 -0.51 -27.56
C VAL A 5 29.62 -0.86 -26.51
N ALA A 6 28.64 0.00 -26.43
CA ALA A 6 27.55 -0.13 -25.48
C ALA A 6 26.54 -1.16 -25.95
N GLY A 7 26.80 -2.41 -25.98
CA GLY A 7 25.89 -3.47 -26.47
C GLY A 7 24.38 -3.19 -26.31
N THR A 8 23.52 -4.02 -26.89
CA THR A 8 22.05 -3.92 -26.79
C THR A 8 21.57 -3.74 -25.35
N GLY A 9 20.65 -2.81 -25.13
CA GLY A 9 20.08 -2.57 -23.79
C GLY A 9 19.46 -1.18 -23.64
N THR A 10 18.86 -0.95 -22.48
CA THR A 10 18.34 0.36 -22.11
C THR A 10 19.38 1.13 -21.31
N PHE A 11 19.62 2.36 -21.69
CA PHE A 11 20.57 3.29 -21.07
C PHE A 11 19.85 4.52 -20.58
N ARG A 12 20.29 5.08 -19.47
CA ARG A 12 19.73 6.27 -18.86
C ARG A 12 20.78 7.38 -18.86
N CYS A 13 20.39 8.56 -19.33
CA CYS A 13 21.24 9.75 -19.26
C CYS A 13 21.47 10.16 -17.81
N THR A 14 22.72 10.44 -17.44
CA THR A 14 23.08 10.87 -16.08
C THR A 14 22.63 12.28 -15.73
N GLU A 15 22.37 13.12 -16.76
CA GLU A 15 22.00 14.53 -16.55
C GLU A 15 20.49 14.79 -16.50
N CYS A 16 19.66 13.98 -17.19
CA CYS A 16 18.22 14.24 -17.28
C CYS A 16 17.34 13.00 -17.15
N ASP A 17 17.91 11.86 -16.78
CA ASP A 17 17.22 10.57 -16.61
C ASP A 17 16.47 10.04 -17.86
N HIS A 18 16.64 10.68 -19.03
CA HIS A 18 16.02 10.22 -20.27
C HIS A 18 16.56 8.83 -20.63
N GLN A 19 15.65 7.90 -20.94
CA GLN A 19 15.98 6.52 -21.31
C GLN A 19 16.08 6.36 -22.83
N VAL A 20 17.16 5.73 -23.28
CA VAL A 20 17.38 5.36 -24.67
C VAL A 20 17.57 3.86 -24.76
N SER A 21 16.80 3.21 -25.62
CA SER A 21 16.99 1.78 -25.92
C SER A 21 17.81 1.63 -27.19
N LEU A 22 18.89 0.86 -27.12
CA LEU A 22 19.73 0.52 -28.26
C LEU A 22 19.54 -0.95 -28.61
N ASP A 23 19.19 -1.21 -29.87
CA ASP A 23 18.94 -2.55 -30.38
C ASP A 23 20.16 -3.15 -31.12
N ASP A 24 21.20 -2.36 -31.37
CA ASP A 24 22.39 -2.78 -32.09
C ASP A 24 23.67 -2.19 -31.46
N VAL A 25 24.83 -2.70 -31.89
CA VAL A 25 26.18 -2.37 -31.41
C VAL A 25 26.66 -0.94 -31.76
N ASP A 26 25.76 -0.04 -32.02
CA ASP A 26 26.08 1.37 -32.28
C ASP A 26 26.48 2.12 -31.01
N GLY A 27 27.44 3.06 -31.15
CA GLY A 27 27.86 3.86 -30.00
C GLY A 27 26.74 4.69 -29.42
N LEU A 28 26.80 4.93 -28.10
CA LEU A 28 25.82 5.76 -27.39
C LEU A 28 25.63 7.11 -28.08
N PRO A 29 24.43 7.47 -28.52
CA PRO A 29 24.13 8.77 -29.10
C PRO A 29 24.19 9.88 -28.04
N VAL A 30 24.24 11.12 -28.46
CA VAL A 30 23.96 12.23 -27.53
C VAL A 30 22.53 12.17 -27.07
N CYS A 31 22.28 12.49 -25.81
CA CYS A 31 20.93 12.45 -25.25
C CYS A 31 19.99 13.38 -26.05
N PRO A 32 18.88 12.88 -26.59
CA PRO A 32 17.97 13.69 -27.41
C PRO A 32 17.22 14.73 -26.58
N ASN A 33 17.22 14.59 -25.26
CA ASN A 33 16.50 15.51 -24.37
C ASN A 33 17.39 16.68 -23.85
N CYS A 34 18.66 16.41 -23.47
CA CYS A 34 19.51 17.41 -22.86
C CYS A 34 20.88 17.60 -23.60
N GLY A 35 21.18 16.74 -24.57
CA GLY A 35 22.48 16.77 -25.28
C GLY A 35 23.64 16.15 -24.47
N GLY A 36 23.40 15.60 -23.30
CA GLY A 36 24.37 14.90 -22.47
C GLY A 36 24.97 13.69 -23.16
N LYS A 37 26.22 13.36 -22.84
CA LYS A 37 26.98 12.26 -23.48
C LYS A 37 27.24 11.10 -22.53
N GLU A 38 26.87 11.24 -21.27
CA GLU A 38 27.08 10.22 -20.26
C GLU A 38 25.80 9.45 -19.99
N PHE A 39 25.90 8.12 -20.08
CA PHE A 39 24.79 7.20 -19.86
C PHE A 39 25.22 6.07 -18.94
N VAL A 40 24.31 5.66 -18.08
CA VAL A 40 24.44 4.45 -17.28
C VAL A 40 23.50 3.37 -17.82
N ARG A 41 23.97 2.14 -17.87
CA ARG A 41 23.13 1.02 -18.29
C ARG A 41 21.99 0.86 -17.29
N ALA A 42 20.75 0.98 -17.75
CA ALA A 42 19.59 0.67 -16.92
C ALA A 42 19.51 -0.85 -16.75
N SER A 43 20.11 -1.36 -15.66
CA SER A 43 19.95 -2.75 -15.28
C SER A 43 18.56 -2.92 -14.67
N LEU A 44 17.83 -3.94 -15.10
CA LEU A 44 16.56 -4.35 -14.45
C LEU A 44 16.78 -4.79 -12.99
N PHE A 45 18.05 -4.94 -12.58
CA PHE A 45 18.48 -5.30 -11.24
C PHE A 45 19.45 -4.28 -10.65
N SER A 46 19.59 -3.10 -11.25
CA SER A 46 20.39 -2.04 -10.68
C SER A 46 19.70 -1.53 -9.43
N THR A 47 20.18 -1.96 -8.28
CA THR A 47 20.09 -1.23 -7.02
C THR A 47 20.98 0.04 -7.07
N ALA A 48 21.02 0.74 -8.21
CA ALA A 48 21.47 2.11 -8.20
C ALA A 48 20.47 2.86 -7.34
N GLN A 49 20.93 3.27 -6.19
CA GLN A 49 20.29 4.22 -5.31
C GLN A 49 19.69 5.35 -6.17
N THR A 50 18.49 5.12 -6.69
CA THR A 50 17.54 6.20 -6.78
C THR A 50 17.59 6.78 -5.37
N PRO A 51 17.87 8.10 -5.18
CA PRO A 51 17.52 8.68 -3.90
C PRO A 51 16.11 8.19 -3.70
N LEU A 52 15.91 7.31 -2.75
CA LEU A 52 14.61 7.03 -2.23
C LEU A 52 14.06 8.44 -2.06
N LEU A 53 13.15 8.85 -2.93
CA LEU A 53 12.22 9.87 -2.51
C LEU A 53 11.80 9.31 -1.18
N ASP A 54 12.31 9.97 -0.14
CA ASP A 54 12.05 9.60 1.24
C ASP A 54 10.55 9.77 1.36
N PHE A 55 9.83 8.77 0.83
CA PHE A 55 8.41 8.63 1.04
C PHE A 55 8.29 8.16 2.49
N ARG A 56 8.66 9.11 3.36
CA ARG A 56 8.14 9.11 4.70
C ARG A 56 6.68 9.46 4.49
N PRO A 57 5.76 8.51 4.66
CA PRO A 57 4.38 8.90 4.82
C PRO A 57 4.41 9.95 5.91
N ALA A 58 3.91 11.15 5.59
CA ALA A 58 3.71 12.14 6.61
C ALA A 58 2.92 11.42 7.69
N THR A 59 3.51 11.28 8.87
CA THR A 59 2.77 10.87 10.05
C THR A 59 1.82 12.02 10.32
N SER A 60 0.68 11.97 9.68
CA SER A 60 -0.41 12.91 9.87
C SER A 60 -1.08 12.59 11.19
N GLY A 61 -0.41 12.91 12.28
CA GLY A 61 -1.04 12.95 13.60
C GLY A 61 -1.76 14.27 13.76
N GLY A 62 -3.04 14.34 13.44
CA GLY A 62 -3.88 15.49 13.69
C GLY A 62 -5.28 15.05 14.09
N ALA A 63 -5.82 15.63 15.16
CA ALA A 63 -7.11 15.30 15.78
C ALA A 63 -8.33 15.31 14.80
N GLU A 64 -8.17 15.83 13.60
CA GLU A 64 -9.20 15.80 12.55
C GLU A 64 -9.17 14.52 11.70
N GLU A 65 -8.03 13.81 11.68
CA GLU A 65 -7.90 12.56 10.93
C GLU A 65 -8.51 11.37 11.68
N ASP A 66 -8.52 11.39 12.99
CA ASP A 66 -9.08 10.30 13.82
C ASP A 66 -10.61 10.32 13.86
N HIS A 67 -11.24 11.45 13.55
CA HIS A 67 -12.70 11.59 13.65
C HIS A 67 -13.45 10.66 12.69
N TRP A 68 -13.02 10.59 11.43
CA TRP A 68 -13.66 9.72 10.42
C TRP A 68 -13.51 8.23 10.76
N ILE A 69 -12.41 7.84 11.43
CA ILE A 69 -12.18 6.46 11.88
C ILE A 69 -13.19 6.10 12.98
N THR A 70 -13.41 7.04 13.91
CA THR A 70 -14.40 6.87 14.99
C THR A 70 -15.80 6.77 14.41
N GLU A 71 -16.18 7.67 13.52
CA GLU A 71 -17.48 7.64 12.84
C GLU A 71 -17.68 6.34 12.04
N LEU A 72 -16.64 5.89 11.31
CA LEU A 72 -16.70 4.65 10.56
C LEU A 72 -16.85 3.44 11.49
N ARG A 73 -16.14 3.44 12.60
CA ARG A 73 -16.22 2.36 13.61
C ARG A 73 -17.62 2.26 14.23
N GLU A 74 -18.24 3.41 14.52
CA GLU A 74 -19.60 3.48 15.04
C GLU A 74 -20.65 3.04 14.01
N ALA A 75 -20.40 3.30 12.73
CA ALA A 75 -21.26 2.89 11.63
C ALA A 75 -21.17 1.40 11.29
N ILE A 76 -20.14 0.69 11.79
CA ILE A 76 -20.00 -0.75 11.58
C ILE A 76 -20.87 -1.50 12.61
N GLU A 77 -21.97 -2.05 12.14
CA GLU A 77 -22.93 -2.78 12.98
C GLU A 77 -22.49 -4.21 13.32
N LEU A 78 -21.66 -4.82 12.49
CA LEU A 78 -21.27 -6.23 12.65
C LEU A 78 -19.87 -6.34 13.24
N PRO A 79 -19.68 -7.24 14.23
CA PRO A 79 -18.34 -7.51 14.73
C PRO A 79 -17.48 -8.14 13.65
N GLY A 80 -16.18 -7.87 13.69
CA GLY A 80 -15.22 -8.38 12.73
C GLY A 80 -14.05 -7.46 12.50
N GLN A 81 -13.20 -7.86 11.57
CA GLN A 81 -11.99 -7.12 11.20
C GLN A 81 -12.20 -6.41 9.87
N TYR A 82 -11.81 -5.16 9.82
CA TYR A 82 -12.06 -4.27 8.71
C TYR A 82 -10.81 -3.45 8.36
N LEU A 83 -10.73 -3.02 7.10
CA LEU A 83 -9.88 -1.91 6.69
C LEU A 83 -10.76 -0.71 6.38
N GLY A 84 -10.53 0.38 7.09
CA GLY A 84 -11.10 1.69 6.78
C GLY A 84 -10.21 2.45 5.80
N TYR A 85 -10.81 3.14 4.86
CA TYR A 85 -10.12 3.98 3.89
C TYR A 85 -10.93 5.26 3.64
N LYS A 86 -10.24 6.41 3.67
CA LYS A 86 -10.81 7.70 3.27
C LYS A 86 -10.18 8.13 1.95
N GLY A 87 -10.97 8.20 0.90
CA GLY A 87 -10.54 8.67 -0.40
C GLY A 87 -10.21 10.16 -0.40
N GLY A 88 -9.43 10.60 -1.38
CA GLY A 88 -9.11 12.02 -1.56
C GLY A 88 -10.33 12.92 -1.85
N ASP A 89 -11.46 12.33 -2.23
CA ASP A 89 -12.76 12.96 -2.41
C ASP A 89 -13.60 13.03 -1.11
N GLY A 90 -13.04 12.55 0.01
CA GLY A 90 -13.71 12.49 1.31
C GLY A 90 -14.59 11.26 1.52
N HIS A 91 -14.77 10.41 0.50
CA HIS A 91 -15.50 9.16 0.67
C HIS A 91 -14.80 8.21 1.63
N VAL A 92 -15.55 7.73 2.62
CA VAL A 92 -15.09 6.75 3.60
C VAL A 92 -15.66 5.38 3.25
N VAL A 93 -14.80 4.37 3.16
CA VAL A 93 -15.16 3.00 2.80
C VAL A 93 -14.58 2.04 3.82
N SER A 94 -15.35 1.03 4.21
CA SER A 94 -14.86 -0.11 4.99
C SER A 94 -14.84 -1.38 4.17
N PHE A 95 -13.74 -2.12 4.26
CA PHE A 95 -13.58 -3.43 3.63
C PHE A 95 -13.55 -4.51 4.70
N PRO A 96 -14.58 -5.39 4.78
CA PRO A 96 -14.59 -6.48 5.74
C PRO A 96 -13.57 -7.56 5.36
N LEU A 97 -12.69 -7.91 6.28
CA LEU A 97 -11.66 -8.93 6.12
C LEU A 97 -12.17 -10.30 6.56
N ARG A 98 -13.08 -10.90 5.79
CA ARG A 98 -13.75 -12.19 6.14
C ARG A 98 -13.07 -13.42 5.55
N ARG A 99 -12.18 -13.20 4.55
CA ARG A 99 -11.52 -14.29 3.83
C ARG A 99 -10.22 -14.69 4.53
N GLU A 100 -9.70 -15.86 4.23
CA GLU A 100 -8.39 -16.30 4.67
C GLU A 100 -7.26 -15.40 4.15
N TRP A 101 -7.46 -14.86 2.95
CA TRP A 101 -6.57 -13.85 2.35
C TRP A 101 -7.38 -12.76 1.63
N THR A 102 -6.84 -11.56 1.64
CA THR A 102 -7.38 -10.41 0.91
C THR A 102 -6.23 -9.75 0.14
N ARG A 103 -6.34 -9.72 -1.17
CA ARG A 103 -5.34 -9.09 -2.05
C ARG A 103 -5.63 -7.62 -2.23
N ILE A 104 -4.58 -6.80 -2.08
CA ILE A 104 -4.66 -5.35 -2.29
C ILE A 104 -3.73 -4.99 -3.45
N GLY A 105 -4.23 -4.21 -4.40
CA GLY A 105 -3.40 -3.80 -5.54
C GLY A 105 -4.19 -3.11 -6.64
N ARG A 106 -3.50 -2.78 -7.73
CA ARG A 106 -4.09 -2.13 -8.89
C ARG A 106 -4.72 -3.12 -9.89
N SER A 107 -4.46 -4.40 -9.74
CA SER A 107 -5.02 -5.44 -10.63
C SER A 107 -6.54 -5.53 -10.50
N LEU A 108 -7.22 -5.84 -11.61
CA LEU A 108 -8.65 -6.19 -11.60
C LEU A 108 -8.96 -7.46 -10.76
N ALA A 109 -7.94 -8.28 -10.51
CA ALA A 109 -8.06 -9.49 -9.69
C ALA A 109 -7.78 -9.23 -8.19
N ALA A 110 -7.54 -7.97 -7.78
CA ALA A 110 -7.41 -7.61 -6.38
C ALA A 110 -8.79 -7.53 -5.71
N ASP A 111 -8.88 -7.99 -4.46
CA ASP A 111 -10.10 -7.90 -3.66
C ASP A 111 -10.37 -6.44 -3.24
N ILE A 112 -9.29 -5.71 -2.90
CA ILE A 112 -9.31 -4.26 -2.67
C ILE A 112 -8.46 -3.62 -3.76
N ARG A 113 -9.12 -2.89 -4.65
CA ARG A 113 -8.48 -2.30 -5.81
C ARG A 113 -8.32 -0.79 -5.67
N PHE A 114 -7.07 -0.33 -5.85
CA PHE A 114 -6.75 1.07 -6.02
C PHE A 114 -6.24 1.31 -7.45
N ASP A 115 -6.97 2.09 -8.24
CA ASP A 115 -6.58 2.45 -9.60
C ASP A 115 -5.60 3.64 -9.57
N ASP A 116 -4.41 3.37 -9.09
CA ASP A 116 -3.40 4.36 -8.80
C ASP A 116 -2.01 3.88 -9.23
N ALA A 117 -1.23 4.75 -9.88
CA ALA A 117 0.10 4.43 -10.37
C ALA A 117 1.10 4.11 -9.26
N THR A 118 0.89 4.63 -8.06
CA THR A 118 1.74 4.35 -6.89
C THR A 118 1.49 2.98 -6.28
N VAL A 119 0.39 2.32 -6.68
CA VAL A 119 0.01 0.98 -6.22
C VAL A 119 0.41 -0.06 -7.26
N SER A 120 1.19 -1.04 -6.89
CA SER A 120 1.56 -2.17 -7.74
C SER A 120 0.34 -3.04 -8.07
N ARG A 121 0.39 -3.78 -9.20
CA ARG A 121 -0.71 -4.70 -9.58
C ARG A 121 -1.01 -5.71 -8.49
N ARG A 122 0.02 -6.24 -7.86
CA ARG A 122 0.00 -7.01 -6.62
C ARG A 122 0.84 -6.20 -5.65
N HIS A 123 0.23 -5.63 -4.61
CA HIS A 123 0.95 -4.73 -3.72
C HIS A 123 1.05 -5.31 -2.32
N ALA A 124 -0.06 -5.67 -1.75
CA ALA A 124 -0.10 -6.27 -0.43
C ALA A 124 -1.07 -7.45 -0.39
N LEU A 125 -0.84 -8.33 0.58
CA LEU A 125 -1.69 -9.45 0.89
C LEU A 125 -1.98 -9.42 2.39
N ILE A 126 -3.25 -9.40 2.77
CA ILE A 126 -3.65 -9.65 4.15
C ILE A 126 -4.01 -11.11 4.29
N VAL A 127 -3.44 -11.77 5.29
CA VAL A 127 -3.60 -13.20 5.56
C VAL A 127 -4.10 -13.40 6.98
N ARG A 128 -5.12 -14.23 7.11
CA ARG A 128 -5.65 -14.66 8.41
C ARG A 128 -4.77 -15.79 8.95
N GLN A 129 -4.28 -15.62 10.15
CA GLN A 129 -3.50 -16.60 10.89
C GLN A 129 -4.27 -16.97 12.19
N PRO A 130 -3.93 -18.07 12.86
CA PRO A 130 -4.55 -18.43 14.12
C PRO A 130 -4.37 -17.39 15.24
N ASP A 131 -3.30 -16.60 15.15
CA ASP A 131 -2.91 -15.53 16.09
C ASP A 131 -3.37 -14.13 15.68
N GLY A 132 -4.09 -13.97 14.54
CA GLY A 132 -4.59 -12.71 14.06
C GLY A 132 -4.43 -12.51 12.55
N LEU A 133 -4.54 -11.26 12.10
CA LEU A 133 -4.30 -10.89 10.71
C LEU A 133 -2.87 -10.37 10.55
N ARG A 134 -2.27 -10.69 9.39
CA ARG A 134 -0.97 -10.19 8.98
C ARG A 134 -1.07 -9.52 7.62
N VAL A 135 -0.38 -8.40 7.48
CA VAL A 135 -0.13 -7.80 6.17
C VAL A 135 1.24 -8.26 5.68
N LEU A 136 1.33 -8.56 4.38
CA LEU A 136 2.58 -8.92 3.69
C LEU A 136 2.74 -8.04 2.46
N ASP A 137 3.97 -7.63 2.16
CA ASP A 137 4.33 -7.03 0.88
C ASP A 137 4.33 -8.11 -0.21
N ASP A 138 3.46 -8.00 -1.21
CA ASP A 138 3.37 -8.93 -2.34
C ASP A 138 4.16 -8.41 -3.54
N ARG A 139 5.44 -8.15 -3.35
CA ARG A 139 6.39 -7.63 -4.34
C ARG A 139 5.99 -6.25 -4.86
N SER A 140 5.67 -5.35 -3.94
CA SER A 140 5.38 -3.98 -4.30
C SER A 140 6.62 -3.21 -4.74
N LEU A 141 6.44 -2.19 -5.57
CA LEU A 141 7.53 -1.31 -5.99
C LEU A 141 7.88 -0.31 -4.88
N ASN A 142 6.86 0.25 -4.23
CA ASN A 142 7.02 1.32 -3.24
C ASN A 142 7.12 0.81 -1.79
N GLY A 143 6.80 -0.46 -1.55
CA GLY A 143 6.76 -1.03 -0.21
C GLY A 143 5.41 -0.89 0.47
N VAL A 144 5.21 -1.70 1.50
CA VAL A 144 4.11 -1.63 2.45
C VAL A 144 4.65 -1.03 3.75
N PHE A 145 3.91 -0.09 4.34
CA PHE A 145 4.28 0.51 5.61
C PHE A 145 3.19 0.26 6.64
N VAL A 146 3.60 -0.03 7.86
CA VAL A 146 2.70 -0.13 9.02
C VAL A 146 3.18 0.85 10.08
N ASN A 147 2.31 1.77 10.49
CA ASN A 147 2.64 2.83 11.46
C ASN A 147 3.91 3.61 11.09
N GLY A 148 4.11 3.86 9.79
CA GLY A 148 5.27 4.58 9.25
C GLY A 148 6.54 3.74 9.07
N GLU A 149 6.57 2.48 9.49
CA GLU A 149 7.68 1.56 9.28
C GLU A 149 7.46 0.69 8.04
N ARG A 150 8.47 0.60 7.17
CA ARG A 150 8.43 -0.31 6.02
C ARG A 150 8.55 -1.75 6.47
N VAL A 151 7.62 -2.59 6.04
CA VAL A 151 7.57 -3.99 6.45
C VAL A 151 7.54 -4.93 5.24
N GLU A 152 8.17 -6.11 5.36
CA GLU A 152 7.93 -7.23 4.47
C GLU A 152 6.67 -7.99 4.92
N TRP A 153 6.45 -8.05 6.22
CA TRP A 153 5.23 -8.53 6.84
C TRP A 153 5.09 -7.94 8.26
N SER A 154 3.87 -7.78 8.72
CA SER A 154 3.56 -7.34 10.09
C SER A 154 2.25 -7.95 10.56
N THR A 155 2.17 -8.28 11.85
CA THR A 155 0.88 -8.60 12.49
C THR A 155 0.13 -7.31 12.73
N LEU A 156 -1.17 -7.31 12.43
CA LEU A 156 -2.02 -6.12 12.57
C LEU A 156 -2.71 -6.10 13.92
N ALA A 157 -2.60 -4.98 14.59
CA ALA A 157 -3.35 -4.64 15.81
C ALA A 157 -4.42 -3.59 15.51
N ASP A 158 -5.46 -3.54 16.34
CA ASP A 158 -6.51 -2.54 16.21
C ASP A 158 -5.95 -1.12 16.26
N GLY A 159 -6.31 -0.30 15.27
CA GLY A 159 -5.81 1.07 15.11
C GLY A 159 -4.55 1.19 14.25
N ASP A 160 -3.95 0.10 13.78
CA ASP A 160 -2.77 0.18 12.93
C ASP A 160 -3.08 0.88 11.60
N GLU A 161 -2.21 1.81 11.22
CA GLU A 161 -2.22 2.44 9.91
C GLU A 161 -1.38 1.63 8.92
N ILE A 162 -1.95 1.31 7.77
CA ILE A 162 -1.27 0.63 6.67
C ILE A 162 -1.20 1.58 5.47
N VAL A 163 0.02 1.88 5.00
CA VAL A 163 0.20 2.73 3.82
C VAL A 163 0.60 1.89 2.61
N ILE A 164 -0.17 2.04 1.54
CA ILE A 164 -0.03 1.33 0.27
C ILE A 164 -0.01 2.35 -0.87
N GLY A 165 1.18 2.62 -1.42
CA GLY A 165 1.36 3.74 -2.32
C GLY A 165 1.10 5.06 -1.58
N ARG A 166 0.12 5.85 -2.03
CA ARG A 166 -0.33 7.08 -1.35
C ARG A 166 -1.61 6.90 -0.53
N HIS A 167 -2.08 5.67 -0.37
CA HIS A 167 -3.33 5.37 0.31
C HIS A 167 -3.07 4.94 1.75
N HIS A 168 -3.75 5.60 2.68
CA HIS A 168 -3.72 5.33 4.10
C HIS A 168 -4.96 4.52 4.46
N LEU A 169 -4.75 3.32 4.98
CA LEU A 169 -5.79 2.43 5.44
C LEU A 169 -5.65 2.21 6.93
N ASN A 170 -6.75 2.18 7.66
CA ASN A 170 -6.75 1.89 9.09
C ASN A 170 -7.34 0.52 9.35
N PHE A 171 -6.60 -0.31 10.08
CA PHE A 171 -7.09 -1.59 10.52
C PHE A 171 -7.96 -1.43 11.78
N MET A 172 -9.13 -2.05 11.74
CA MET A 172 -10.11 -1.99 12.83
C MET A 172 -10.54 -3.41 13.21
N ASP A 173 -10.41 -3.75 14.47
CA ASP A 173 -10.98 -4.94 15.07
C ASP A 173 -12.20 -4.54 15.91
N VAL A 174 -13.38 -4.78 15.36
CA VAL A 174 -14.65 -4.44 16.01
C VAL A 174 -15.13 -5.66 16.82
N PRO A 175 -15.04 -5.58 18.15
CA PRO A 175 -15.41 -6.72 18.99
C PRO A 175 -16.90 -7.04 18.91
N ALA A 176 -17.26 -8.30 19.08
CA ALA A 176 -18.63 -8.65 19.33
C ALA A 176 -19.09 -7.97 20.62
N VAL A 177 -20.13 -7.15 20.53
CA VAL A 177 -20.72 -6.51 21.72
C VAL A 177 -21.22 -7.60 22.63
N SER A 178 -20.40 -8.01 23.60
CA SER A 178 -20.77 -8.99 24.63
C SER A 178 -21.70 -8.29 25.62
N GLY A 179 -23.01 -8.51 25.48
CA GLY A 179 -23.93 -8.22 26.57
C GLY A 179 -24.93 -7.09 26.37
N MET A 180 -25.85 -7.23 25.42
CA MET A 180 -27.23 -6.88 25.79
C MET A 180 -27.72 -7.96 26.74
N ARG A 181 -27.53 -7.74 28.03
CA ARG A 181 -28.34 -8.45 29.03
C ARG A 181 -29.78 -8.01 28.77
N PHE A 182 -30.55 -8.83 28.10
CA PHE A 182 -32.00 -8.78 28.19
C PHE A 182 -32.36 -9.06 29.64
N SER A 183 -32.51 -7.99 30.42
CA SER A 183 -33.19 -8.04 31.70
C SER A 183 -34.67 -8.27 31.39
N GLY A 184 -35.02 -9.50 31.06
CA GLY A 184 -36.38 -9.97 31.04
C GLY A 184 -36.89 -10.04 32.47
N SER A 185 -37.51 -8.95 32.93
CA SER A 185 -38.34 -9.01 34.14
C SER A 185 -39.53 -9.94 33.83
N ALA A 186 -39.40 -11.22 34.21
CA ALA A 186 -40.56 -12.07 34.40
C ALA A 186 -41.42 -11.41 35.49
N ARG A 187 -42.53 -10.83 35.07
CA ARG A 187 -43.63 -10.54 35.97
C ARG A 187 -44.31 -11.87 36.26
N GLU A 188 -44.00 -12.40 37.38
CA GLU A 188 -44.85 -13.38 38.06
C GLU A 188 -46.15 -12.65 38.43
N SER A 189 -47.25 -12.97 37.74
CA SER A 189 -48.58 -12.62 38.16
C SER A 189 -49.13 -13.85 38.90
N ASP A 190 -49.12 -13.70 40.20
CA ASP A 190 -49.89 -14.50 41.18
C ASP A 190 -51.38 -14.18 41.02
N ALA A 191 -52.21 -15.22 40.83
CA ALA A 191 -53.63 -15.32 41.25
C ALA A 191 -54.12 -16.76 41.08
#